data_36664cd5b7ad806185d34a6830f75672
#
_entry.id   36664cd5b7ad806185d34a6830f75672
#
_cell.length_a   1.000
_cell.length_b   1.000
_cell.length_c   1.000
_cell.angle_alpha   90.00
_cell.angle_beta   90.00
_cell.angle_gamma   90.00
#
_symmetry.space_group_name_H-M   'P 1'
#
loop_
_entity.id
_entity.type
_entity.pdbx_description
1 polymer ?
#
loop_
_entity_poly.entity_id
_entity_poly.type
_entity_poly.pdbx_seq_one_letter_code
_entity_poly.pdbx_strand_id
1 'polypeptide(L)' 'MLQLNLTMGRAALYRKESYNHRTTPRIEWVVKVGEQTVRECNTRKEALTWLNIYSK' A
#
# COMPACT_ATOMS: atom_id res chain seq x y z
N MET A 1 3.86 -8.61 -6.43
CA MET A 1 3.71 -9.31 -5.16
C MET A 1 3.45 -8.32 -4.05
N LEU A 2 2.43 -8.57 -3.23
CA LEU A 2 2.09 -7.70 -2.11
C LEU A 2 2.76 -8.20 -0.84
N GLN A 3 3.41 -7.29 -0.12
CA GLN A 3 4.02 -7.59 1.16
C GLN A 3 3.44 -6.68 2.23
N LEU A 4 3.00 -7.26 3.33
CA LEU A 4 2.51 -6.48 4.46
C LEU A 4 3.64 -5.64 5.04
N ASN A 5 3.41 -4.33 5.14
CA ASN A 5 4.40 -3.41 5.68
C ASN A 5 4.02 -2.93 7.08
N LEU A 6 2.76 -2.52 7.25
CA LEU A 6 2.31 -1.94 8.51
C LEU A 6 0.82 -2.18 8.67
N THR A 7 0.40 -2.48 9.88
CA THR A 7 -1.01 -2.62 10.23
C THR A 7 -1.38 -1.54 11.22
N MET A 8 -2.51 -0.87 11.00
CA MET A 8 -3.00 0.18 11.89
C MET A 8 -4.52 0.05 12.01
N GLY A 9 -4.99 -0.37 13.18
CA GLY A 9 -6.41 -0.61 13.39
C GLY A 9 -6.94 -1.65 12.41
N ARG A 10 -8.00 -1.28 11.69
CA ARG A 10 -8.60 -2.16 10.68
C ARG A 10 -7.96 -2.03 9.30
N ALA A 11 -7.04 -1.09 9.15
CA ALA A 11 -6.37 -0.84 7.88
C ALA A 11 -4.98 -1.44 7.87
N ALA A 12 -4.51 -1.80 6.70
CA ALA A 12 -3.17 -2.37 6.52
C ALA A 12 -2.50 -1.73 5.30
N LEU A 13 -1.20 -1.53 5.42
CA LEU A 13 -0.38 -1.00 4.34
C LEU A 13 0.43 -2.12 3.72
N TYR A 14 0.33 -2.24 2.40
CA TYR A 14 1.07 -3.24 1.65
C TYR A 14 2.01 -2.57 0.68
N ARG A 15 3.18 -3.16 0.53
CA ARG A 15 4.14 -2.76 -0.49
C ARG A 15 3.94 -3.66 -1.70
N LYS A 16 3.63 -3.04 -2.83
CA LYS A 16 3.44 -3.76 -4.08
C LYS A 16 4.63 -3.51 -4.99
N GLU A 17 5.27 -4.58 -5.42
CA GLU A 17 6.43 -4.52 -6.28
C GLU A 17 6.08 -5.13 -7.63
N SER A 18 6.25 -4.34 -8.70
CA SER A 18 5.97 -4.77 -10.05
C SER A 18 7.23 -4.72 -10.87
N TYR A 19 7.46 -5.77 -11.65
CA TYR A 19 8.61 -5.86 -12.53
C TYR A 19 8.16 -5.83 -13.97
N ASN A 20 8.89 -5.06 -14.78
CA ASN A 20 8.71 -5.04 -16.23
C ASN A 20 10.05 -5.40 -16.84
N HIS A 21 10.02 -6.15 -17.93
CA HIS A 21 11.24 -6.64 -18.60
C HIS A 21 12.20 -5.55 -19.05
N ARG A 22 11.72 -4.33 -19.23
CA ARG A 22 12.52 -3.26 -19.82
C ARG A 22 12.75 -2.06 -18.90
N THR A 23 12.17 -2.07 -17.70
CA THR A 23 12.26 -0.93 -16.79
C THR A 23 12.66 -1.36 -15.39
N THR A 24 13.05 -0.37 -14.59
CA THR A 24 13.31 -0.61 -13.18
C THR A 24 12.03 -1.05 -12.46
N PRO A 25 12.16 -1.81 -11.38
CA PRO A 25 11.00 -2.21 -10.59
C PRO A 25 10.20 -1.00 -10.13
N ARG A 26 8.88 -1.10 -10.24
CA ARG A 26 7.99 -0.06 -9.79
C ARG A 26 7.43 -0.43 -8.44
N ILE A 27 7.51 0.47 -7.49
CA ILE A 27 6.99 0.23 -6.16
C ILE A 27 5.76 1.11 -5.94
N GLU A 28 4.68 0.47 -5.52
CA GLU A 28 3.44 1.13 -5.18
C GLU A 28 3.04 0.76 -3.76
N TRP A 29 2.28 1.61 -3.13
CA TRP A 29 1.81 1.39 -1.78
C TRP A 29 0.30 1.27 -1.78
N VAL A 30 -0.20 0.19 -1.20
CA VAL A 30 -1.62 -0.15 -1.22
C VAL A 30 -2.16 -0.13 0.20
N VAL A 31 -3.25 0.60 0.38
CA VAL A 31 -3.97 0.62 1.67
C VAL A 31 -5.21 -0.25 1.53
N LYS A 32 -5.34 -1.22 2.41
CA LYS A 32 -6.47 -2.14 2.42
C LYS A 32 -7.20 -2.10 3.76
N VAL A 33 -8.51 -2.24 3.71
CA VAL A 33 -9.35 -2.42 4.89
C VAL A 33 -10.02 -3.77 4.74
N GLY A 34 -9.64 -4.72 5.59
CA GLY A 34 -10.05 -6.09 5.43
C GLY A 34 -9.45 -6.66 4.15
N GLU A 35 -10.30 -7.17 3.26
CA GLU A 35 -9.85 -7.72 1.98
C GLU A 35 -10.00 -6.73 0.82
N GLN A 36 -10.46 -5.51 1.12
CA GLN A 36 -10.76 -4.54 0.09
C GLN A 36 -9.67 -3.48 -0.02
N THR A 37 -9.17 -3.27 -1.25
CA THR A 37 -8.24 -2.18 -1.52
C THR A 37 -9.00 -0.87 -1.57
N VAL A 38 -8.65 0.07 -0.69
CA VAL A 38 -9.34 1.36 -0.61
C VAL A 38 -8.51 2.50 -1.22
N ARG A 39 -7.20 2.33 -1.33
CA ARG A 39 -6.32 3.36 -1.87
C ARG A 39 -5.03 2.77 -2.41
N GLU A 40 -4.51 3.37 -3.47
CA GLU A 40 -3.19 3.04 -3.99
C GLU A 40 -2.40 4.35 -4.14
N CYS A 41 -1.16 4.35 -3.69
CA CYS A 41 -0.31 5.52 -3.68
C CYS A 41 1.06 5.22 -4.28
N ASN A 42 1.73 6.25 -4.77
CA ASN A 42 3.06 6.11 -5.36
C ASN A 42 4.17 6.24 -4.32
N THR A 43 3.88 6.81 -3.16
CA THR A 43 4.87 6.99 -2.09
C THR A 43 4.33 6.46 -0.76
N ARG A 44 5.25 6.01 0.09
CA ARG A 44 4.89 5.51 1.41
C ARG A 44 4.29 6.62 2.29
N LYS A 45 4.85 7.83 2.17
CA LYS A 45 4.38 8.98 2.96
C LYS A 45 2.90 9.26 2.70
N GLU A 46 2.52 9.26 1.44
CA GLU A 46 1.13 9.49 1.04
C GLU A 46 0.24 8.35 1.51
N ALA A 47 0.71 7.12 1.36
CA ALA A 47 -0.03 5.95 1.81
C ALA A 47 -0.24 5.95 3.32
N LEU A 48 0.74 6.40 4.10
CA LEU A 48 0.61 6.47 5.55
C LEU A 48 -0.49 7.45 5.96
N THR A 49 -0.64 8.55 5.23
CA THR A 49 -1.72 9.50 5.49
C THR A 49 -3.08 8.83 5.33
N TRP A 50 -3.26 8.08 4.25
CA TRP A 50 -4.51 7.36 4.01
C TRP A 50 -4.71 6.22 5.01
N LEU A 51 -3.64 5.52 5.35
CA LEU A 51 -3.71 4.46 6.35
C LEU A 51 -4.25 4.99 7.68
N ASN A 52 -3.76 6.14 8.11
CA ASN A 52 -4.22 6.77 9.34
C ASN A 52 -5.71 7.14 9.27
N ILE A 53 -6.14 7.65 8.13
CA ILE A 53 -7.55 8.00 7.91
C ILE A 53 -8.44 6.77 7.99
N TYR A 54 -8.05 5.69 7.33
CA TYR A 54 -8.85 4.47 7.28
C TYR A 54 -8.75 3.61 8.52
N SER A 55 -7.78 3.87 9.39
CA SER A 55 -7.60 3.08 10.61
C SER A 55 -8.62 3.39 11.70
N LYS A 56 -9.34 4.47 11.55
CA LYS A 56 -10.32 4.92 12.55
C LYS A 56 -11.65 4.18 12.47
#